data_55b978232e8e9a2af4d0b723aa900e77
#
_entry.id   55b978232e8e9a2af4d0b723aa900e77
#
_cell.length_a   1.000
_cell.length_b   1.000
_cell.length_c   1.000
_cell.angle_alpha   90.00
_cell.angle_beta   90.00
_cell.angle_gamma   90.00
#
_symmetry.space_group_name_H-M   'P 1'
#
loop_
_entity.id
_entity.type
_entity.pdbx_description
1 polymer ?
#
loop_
_entity_poly.entity_id
_entity_poly.type
_entity_poly.pdbx_seq_one_letter_code
_entity_poly.pdbx_strand_id
1 'polypeptide(L)'
;MITDYLHYGIYLWIVGIVAWLWLFLFKKWNILDRPGHDWIPPRLFRVPNFQGIVYIIWFWTALLLLFPHLLEVPQIAWLLYLATWYGIFNFINDIIDRKGDMTGIAPHLRLAVQALFVAAYVYISWMYQTITIFEYNLDPIIGFFFCWFWILGFINAINFFDGVNGMTAGVTGIGYVAVAVLIQTVVLVIYQVSGADLLLMNGITQICILLAISCFVYIWVEYKPSGVLRDVGFSFIGFTLGALSLLGGAKFGTMLLVLFLPICDSIWVFLNRVLIMKKNPMKGDYTHLHHRLMKSGLTRPEIRVVVWLFTLTMLLLLVLLGDGSLDKMVLFVWFAVVFFGMHIYLYWIKKLPFELLKKDKKQTD
;
A
#
# COMPACT_ATOMS: atom_id res chain seq x y z
N MET A 1 -10.48 16.23 -22.21
CA MET A 1 -10.99 16.47 -20.83
C MET A 1 -12.36 15.81 -20.55
N ILE A 2 -13.46 16.14 -21.27
CA ILE A 2 -14.78 15.49 -21.02
C ILE A 2 -14.75 13.99 -21.34
N THR A 3 -14.08 13.58 -22.39
CA THR A 3 -13.88 12.16 -22.77
C THR A 3 -13.16 11.37 -21.69
N ASP A 4 -12.19 11.97 -21.00
CA ASP A 4 -11.42 11.30 -19.95
C ASP A 4 -12.28 11.03 -18.71
N TYR A 5 -13.14 11.98 -18.32
CA TYR A 5 -14.09 11.77 -17.20
C TYR A 5 -15.10 10.66 -17.52
N LEU A 6 -15.55 10.55 -18.76
CA LEU A 6 -16.44 9.46 -19.20
C LEU A 6 -15.71 8.11 -19.08
N HIS A 7 -14.46 8.02 -19.51
CA HIS A 7 -13.64 6.80 -19.39
C HIS A 7 -13.45 6.41 -17.92
N TYR A 8 -13.15 7.34 -17.01
CA TYR A 8 -13.07 7.04 -15.58
C TYR A 8 -14.40 6.56 -14.99
N GLY A 9 -15.53 7.14 -15.42
CA GLY A 9 -16.84 6.67 -15.04
C GLY A 9 -17.12 5.24 -15.53
N ILE A 10 -16.80 4.94 -16.79
CA ILE A 10 -16.90 3.59 -17.35
C ILE A 10 -15.96 2.62 -16.60
N TYR A 11 -14.73 3.05 -16.31
CA TYR A 11 -13.77 2.27 -15.53
C TYR A 11 -14.33 1.87 -14.17
N LEU A 12 -14.91 2.83 -13.43
CA LEU A 12 -15.55 2.58 -12.14
C LEU A 12 -16.63 1.50 -12.23
N TRP A 13 -17.49 1.56 -13.28
CA TRP A 13 -18.52 0.57 -13.51
C TRP A 13 -17.94 -0.81 -13.86
N ILE A 14 -16.96 -0.87 -14.74
CA ILE A 14 -16.28 -2.14 -15.11
C ILE A 14 -15.69 -2.79 -13.87
N VAL A 15 -14.89 -2.04 -13.10
CA VAL A 15 -14.26 -2.55 -11.88
C VAL A 15 -15.31 -3.06 -10.89
N GLY A 16 -16.39 -2.30 -10.67
CA GLY A 16 -17.46 -2.69 -9.76
C GLY A 16 -18.20 -3.96 -10.20
N ILE A 17 -18.57 -4.04 -11.48
CA ILE A 17 -19.30 -5.19 -12.04
C ILE A 17 -18.43 -6.45 -12.01
N VAL A 18 -17.17 -6.34 -12.45
CA VAL A 18 -16.24 -7.49 -12.47
C VAL A 18 -15.95 -7.96 -11.06
N ALA A 19 -15.73 -7.04 -10.10
CA ALA A 19 -15.57 -7.38 -8.69
C ALA A 19 -16.78 -8.18 -8.15
N TRP A 20 -17.98 -7.68 -8.42
CA TRP A 20 -19.21 -8.33 -7.98
C TRP A 20 -19.40 -9.71 -8.63
N LEU A 21 -19.16 -9.82 -9.93
CA LEU A 21 -19.28 -11.09 -10.67
C LEU A 21 -18.32 -12.15 -10.13
N TRP A 22 -17.05 -11.79 -9.92
CA TRP A 22 -16.05 -12.72 -9.38
C TRP A 22 -16.37 -13.14 -7.95
N LEU A 23 -16.83 -12.23 -7.10
CA LEU A 23 -17.30 -12.59 -5.77
C LEU A 23 -18.44 -13.61 -5.82
N PHE A 24 -19.39 -13.41 -6.73
CA PHE A 24 -20.49 -14.35 -6.95
C PHE A 24 -19.99 -15.72 -7.42
N LEU A 25 -19.10 -15.77 -8.41
CA LEU A 25 -18.54 -16.99 -8.95
C LEU A 25 -17.72 -17.74 -7.91
N PHE A 26 -16.87 -17.07 -7.16
CA PHE A 26 -16.06 -17.71 -6.12
C PHE A 26 -16.91 -18.29 -4.98
N LYS A 27 -17.97 -17.60 -4.59
CA LYS A 27 -18.95 -18.17 -3.66
C LYS A 27 -19.64 -19.39 -4.24
N LYS A 28 -20.08 -19.31 -5.49
CA LYS A 28 -20.77 -20.43 -6.19
C LYS A 28 -19.84 -21.66 -6.33
N TRP A 29 -18.56 -21.45 -6.65
CA TRP A 29 -17.58 -22.54 -6.84
C TRP A 29 -16.94 -22.99 -5.52
N ASN A 30 -17.32 -22.40 -4.38
CA ASN A 30 -16.77 -22.73 -3.06
C ASN A 30 -15.23 -22.55 -2.99
N ILE A 31 -14.68 -21.60 -3.76
CA ILE A 31 -13.28 -21.20 -3.73
C ILE A 31 -13.10 -20.25 -2.56
N LEU A 32 -13.05 -20.82 -1.37
CA LEU A 32 -13.08 -20.06 -0.13
C LEU A 32 -11.82 -20.33 0.66
N ASP A 33 -11.35 -19.31 1.35
CA ASP A 33 -10.24 -19.43 2.27
C ASP A 33 -10.65 -20.13 3.55
N ARG A 34 -9.73 -20.92 4.09
CA ARG A 34 -9.80 -21.35 5.49
C ARG A 34 -8.84 -20.45 6.26
N PRO A 35 -9.32 -19.55 7.10
CA PRO A 35 -8.44 -18.68 7.85
C PRO A 35 -7.59 -19.53 8.79
N GLY A 36 -6.30 -19.53 8.55
CA GLY A 36 -5.30 -20.11 9.45
C GLY A 36 -4.94 -19.21 10.62
N HIS A 37 -5.59 -18.06 10.76
CA HIS A 37 -5.28 -17.11 11.82
C HIS A 37 -6.32 -17.11 12.93
N ASP A 38 -5.87 -17.38 14.15
CA ASP A 38 -6.67 -17.49 15.40
C ASP A 38 -7.47 -16.23 15.77
N TRP A 39 -7.32 -15.13 15.02
CA TRP A 39 -7.91 -13.84 15.34
C TRP A 39 -9.16 -13.47 14.54
N ILE A 40 -9.56 -14.36 13.66
CA ILE A 40 -10.83 -14.24 12.98
C ILE A 40 -11.78 -15.32 13.55
N PRO A 41 -13.06 -15.04 13.97
CA PRO A 41 -13.96 -16.05 14.54
C PRO A 41 -14.34 -17.16 13.52
N PRO A 42 -14.38 -18.44 13.90
CA PRO A 42 -14.60 -19.56 12.98
C PRO A 42 -15.91 -19.52 12.18
N ARG A 43 -16.90 -18.74 12.62
CA ARG A 43 -18.22 -18.64 11.98
C ARG A 43 -18.32 -17.64 10.82
N LEU A 44 -17.30 -16.77 10.64
CA LEU A 44 -17.28 -15.74 9.58
C LEU A 44 -16.48 -16.14 8.33
N PHE A 45 -16.12 -17.40 8.11
CA PHE A 45 -14.89 -17.89 7.57
C PHE A 45 -14.92 -18.67 6.31
N ARG A 46 -15.79 -18.39 5.43
CA ARG A 46 -15.57 -18.79 4.05
C ARG A 46 -15.57 -17.53 3.17
N VAL A 47 -14.43 -16.83 3.19
CA VAL A 47 -14.23 -15.65 2.35
C VAL A 47 -13.57 -16.08 1.05
N PRO A 48 -14.01 -15.63 -0.13
CA PRO A 48 -13.32 -15.87 -1.38
C PRO A 48 -11.86 -15.48 -1.27
N ASN A 49 -11.00 -16.47 -1.43
CA ASN A 49 -9.55 -16.29 -1.52
C ASN A 49 -9.18 -15.78 -2.92
N PHE A 50 -7.92 -15.34 -3.09
CA PHE A 50 -7.40 -14.94 -4.40
C PHE A 50 -7.99 -13.65 -4.99
N GLN A 51 -8.60 -12.79 -4.20
CA GLN A 51 -9.13 -11.52 -4.70
C GLN A 51 -8.03 -10.58 -5.22
N GLY A 52 -6.79 -10.72 -4.75
CA GLY A 52 -5.66 -9.96 -5.25
C GLY A 52 -5.35 -10.23 -6.72
N ILE A 53 -5.43 -11.50 -7.18
CA ILE A 53 -5.23 -11.81 -8.61
C ILE A 53 -6.41 -11.30 -9.46
N VAL A 54 -7.62 -11.35 -8.92
CA VAL A 54 -8.80 -10.79 -9.57
C VAL A 54 -8.66 -9.27 -9.71
N TYR A 55 -8.17 -8.59 -8.67
CA TYR A 55 -7.85 -7.17 -8.69
C TYR A 55 -6.88 -6.82 -9.84
N ILE A 56 -5.83 -7.60 -10.02
CA ILE A 56 -4.86 -7.39 -11.10
C ILE A 56 -5.51 -7.64 -12.47
N ILE A 57 -6.26 -8.71 -12.62
CA ILE A 57 -6.93 -9.06 -13.90
C ILE A 57 -7.90 -7.96 -14.33
N TRP A 58 -8.75 -7.49 -13.44
CA TRP A 58 -9.70 -6.45 -13.80
C TRP A 58 -9.04 -5.11 -14.10
N PHE A 59 -7.99 -4.76 -13.33
CA PHE A 59 -7.19 -3.57 -13.58
C PHE A 59 -6.60 -3.61 -15.00
N TRP A 60 -5.98 -4.72 -15.38
CA TRP A 60 -5.43 -4.91 -16.72
C TRP A 60 -6.52 -4.89 -17.80
N THR A 61 -7.64 -5.57 -17.58
CA THR A 61 -8.76 -5.58 -18.55
C THR A 61 -9.23 -4.16 -18.82
N ALA A 62 -9.49 -3.40 -17.79
CA ALA A 62 -9.98 -2.03 -17.94
C ALA A 62 -8.90 -1.08 -18.50
N LEU A 63 -7.64 -1.26 -18.12
CA LEU A 63 -6.52 -0.50 -18.68
C LEU A 63 -6.41 -0.72 -20.20
N LEU A 64 -6.40 -1.97 -20.65
CA LEU A 64 -6.28 -2.32 -22.07
C LEU A 64 -7.47 -1.86 -22.91
N LEU A 65 -8.67 -1.84 -22.35
CA LEU A 65 -9.88 -1.40 -23.04
C LEU A 65 -10.00 0.12 -23.12
N LEU A 66 -9.62 0.84 -22.09
CA LEU A 66 -9.92 2.27 -21.95
C LEU A 66 -8.69 3.18 -22.07
N PHE A 67 -7.52 2.70 -21.68
CA PHE A 67 -6.30 3.50 -21.57
C PHE A 67 -5.05 2.79 -22.14
N PRO A 68 -5.13 2.13 -23.32
CA PRO A 68 -4.01 1.35 -23.86
C PRO A 68 -2.76 2.23 -24.13
N HIS A 69 -2.95 3.50 -24.44
CA HIS A 69 -1.88 4.46 -24.68
C HIS A 69 -0.92 4.66 -23.50
N LEU A 70 -1.37 4.32 -22.26
CA LEU A 70 -0.49 4.40 -21.09
C LEU A 70 0.65 3.38 -21.13
N LEU A 71 0.49 2.30 -21.89
CA LEU A 71 1.55 1.31 -22.10
C LEU A 71 2.60 1.75 -23.16
N GLU A 72 2.36 2.85 -23.87
CA GLU A 72 3.35 3.46 -24.75
C GLU A 72 4.43 4.23 -23.97
N VAL A 73 4.17 4.52 -22.68
CA VAL A 73 5.15 5.11 -21.75
C VAL A 73 5.96 4.00 -21.10
N PRO A 74 7.25 3.80 -21.48
CA PRO A 74 8.02 2.63 -21.06
C PRO A 74 8.13 2.47 -19.55
N GLN A 75 8.29 3.57 -18.81
CA GLN A 75 8.39 3.53 -17.35
C GLN A 75 7.12 2.99 -16.68
N ILE A 76 5.95 3.35 -17.23
CA ILE A 76 4.64 2.85 -16.76
C ILE A 76 4.46 1.39 -17.16
N ALA A 77 4.75 1.05 -18.40
CA ALA A 77 4.60 -0.31 -18.90
C ALA A 77 5.44 -1.30 -18.08
N TRP A 78 6.73 -1.02 -17.89
CA TRP A 78 7.62 -1.87 -17.08
C TRP A 78 7.19 -1.96 -15.62
N LEU A 79 6.72 -0.84 -15.05
CA LEU A 79 6.16 -0.85 -13.69
C LEU A 79 5.03 -1.86 -13.56
N LEU A 80 4.03 -1.75 -14.44
CA LEU A 80 2.85 -2.59 -14.39
C LEU A 80 3.18 -4.07 -14.66
N TYR A 81 4.07 -4.35 -15.63
CA TYR A 81 4.52 -5.72 -15.90
C TYR A 81 5.24 -6.33 -14.69
N LEU A 82 6.24 -5.66 -14.14
CA LEU A 82 7.02 -6.20 -13.02
C LEU A 82 6.22 -6.32 -11.74
N ALA A 83 5.35 -5.33 -11.43
CA ALA A 83 4.45 -5.40 -10.30
C ALA A 83 3.44 -6.58 -10.45
N THR A 84 2.97 -6.83 -11.68
CA THR A 84 2.08 -7.96 -11.97
C THR A 84 2.79 -9.31 -11.79
N TRP A 85 3.99 -9.46 -12.33
CA TRP A 85 4.78 -10.69 -12.15
C TRP A 85 5.13 -10.95 -10.70
N TYR A 86 5.45 -9.89 -9.94
CA TYR A 86 5.64 -10.02 -8.50
C TYR A 86 4.34 -10.38 -7.78
N GLY A 87 3.20 -9.85 -8.19
CA GLY A 87 1.87 -10.26 -7.71
C GLY A 87 1.59 -11.74 -8.00
N ILE A 88 1.90 -12.23 -9.21
CA ILE A 88 1.76 -13.65 -9.60
C ILE A 88 2.66 -14.54 -8.73
N PHE A 89 3.89 -14.13 -8.43
CA PHE A 89 4.76 -14.86 -7.50
C PHE A 89 4.12 -15.00 -6.11
N ASN A 90 3.54 -13.92 -5.58
CA ASN A 90 2.81 -13.98 -4.31
C ASN A 90 1.51 -14.79 -4.40
N PHE A 91 0.87 -14.85 -5.56
CA PHE A 91 -0.26 -15.74 -5.79
C PHE A 91 0.13 -17.22 -5.67
N ILE A 92 1.30 -17.60 -6.20
CA ILE A 92 1.84 -18.96 -6.02
C ILE A 92 2.08 -19.23 -4.53
N ASN A 93 2.65 -18.28 -3.79
CA ASN A 93 2.80 -18.38 -2.34
C ASN A 93 1.45 -18.58 -1.61
N ASP A 94 0.43 -17.79 -1.97
CA ASP A 94 -0.90 -17.93 -1.38
C ASP A 94 -1.57 -19.28 -1.69
N ILE A 95 -1.28 -19.89 -2.85
CA ILE A 95 -1.74 -21.23 -3.18
C ILE A 95 -1.03 -22.29 -2.31
N ILE A 96 0.28 -22.16 -2.12
CA ILE A 96 1.07 -23.08 -1.30
C ILE A 96 0.63 -23.00 0.17
N ASP A 97 0.44 -21.77 0.69
CA ASP A 97 0.02 -21.50 2.07
C ASP A 97 -1.51 -21.63 2.29
N ARG A 98 -2.21 -22.27 1.37
CA ARG A 98 -3.69 -22.36 1.39
C ARG A 98 -4.26 -22.98 2.67
N LYS A 99 -3.47 -23.74 3.40
CA LYS A 99 -3.87 -24.37 4.67
C LYS A 99 -3.69 -23.45 5.87
N GLY A 100 -3.01 -22.31 5.70
CA GLY A 100 -2.74 -21.38 6.78
C GLY A 100 -1.78 -21.92 7.86
N ASP A 101 -1.04 -22.97 7.54
CA ASP A 101 -0.09 -23.63 8.45
C ASP A 101 1.35 -23.10 8.31
N MET A 102 1.50 -21.91 7.69
CA MET A 102 2.79 -21.27 7.40
C MET A 102 3.73 -22.13 6.54
N THR A 103 3.20 -23.00 5.70
CA THR A 103 3.96 -23.85 4.77
C THR A 103 4.33 -23.13 3.47
N GLY A 104 4.03 -21.84 3.35
CA GLY A 104 4.37 -21.02 2.20
C GLY A 104 5.87 -20.84 1.99
N ILE A 105 6.23 -20.07 0.95
CA ILE A 105 7.63 -19.78 0.62
C ILE A 105 8.29 -19.06 1.80
N ALA A 106 9.50 -19.50 2.16
CA ALA A 106 10.24 -18.94 3.29
C ALA A 106 10.37 -17.39 3.19
N PRO A 107 10.16 -16.64 4.28
CA PRO A 107 10.12 -15.18 4.26
C PRO A 107 11.38 -14.52 3.67
N HIS A 108 12.56 -15.08 3.93
CA HIS A 108 13.82 -14.57 3.37
C HIS A 108 13.90 -14.76 1.84
N LEU A 109 13.35 -15.85 1.31
CA LEU A 109 13.29 -16.08 -0.13
C LEU A 109 12.27 -15.14 -0.80
N ARG A 110 11.13 -14.92 -0.16
CA ARG A 110 10.15 -13.92 -0.61
C ARG A 110 10.76 -12.51 -0.67
N LEU A 111 11.50 -12.12 0.35
CA LEU A 111 12.21 -10.84 0.38
C LEU A 111 13.29 -10.75 -0.70
N ALA A 112 14.04 -11.83 -0.95
CA ALA A 112 15.05 -11.88 -2.03
C ALA A 112 14.40 -11.71 -3.41
N VAL A 113 13.31 -12.41 -3.69
CA VAL A 113 12.56 -12.28 -4.95
C VAL A 113 11.99 -10.86 -5.10
N GLN A 114 11.39 -10.32 -4.05
CA GLN A 114 10.93 -8.92 -4.01
C GLN A 114 12.06 -7.95 -4.36
N ALA A 115 13.21 -8.12 -3.73
CA ALA A 115 14.39 -7.29 -3.94
C ALA A 115 14.87 -7.32 -5.40
N LEU A 116 14.82 -8.51 -6.04
CA LEU A 116 15.19 -8.66 -7.46
C LEU A 116 14.20 -7.95 -8.40
N PHE A 117 12.89 -8.10 -8.20
CA PHE A 117 11.88 -7.41 -9.01
C PHE A 117 12.00 -5.89 -8.90
N VAL A 118 12.21 -5.38 -7.68
CA VAL A 118 12.38 -3.94 -7.45
C VAL A 118 13.68 -3.45 -8.06
N ALA A 119 14.80 -4.18 -7.91
CA ALA A 119 16.08 -3.82 -8.52
C ALA A 119 15.98 -3.76 -10.06
N ALA A 120 15.33 -4.76 -10.67
CA ALA A 120 15.09 -4.77 -12.11
C ALA A 120 14.30 -3.54 -12.56
N TYR A 121 13.22 -3.18 -11.84
CA TYR A 121 12.45 -2.00 -12.16
C TYR A 121 13.24 -0.70 -12.01
N VAL A 122 13.93 -0.51 -10.89
CA VAL A 122 14.75 0.69 -10.65
C VAL A 122 15.80 0.85 -11.75
N TYR A 123 16.45 -0.24 -12.15
CA TYR A 123 17.43 -0.23 -13.22
C TYR A 123 16.82 0.14 -14.58
N ILE A 124 15.73 -0.50 -14.98
CA ILE A 124 15.08 -0.32 -16.29
C ILE A 124 14.44 1.08 -16.40
N SER A 125 13.86 1.60 -15.33
CA SER A 125 13.19 2.91 -15.34
C SER A 125 14.13 4.11 -15.37
N TRP A 126 15.43 3.91 -15.06
CA TRP A 126 16.45 4.96 -14.97
C TRP A 126 16.13 6.05 -13.94
N MET A 127 15.10 5.87 -13.11
CA MET A 127 14.65 6.86 -12.13
C MET A 127 15.75 7.29 -11.15
N TYR A 128 16.70 6.41 -10.85
CA TYR A 128 17.79 6.64 -9.91
C TYR A 128 18.78 7.73 -10.37
N GLN A 129 18.79 8.08 -11.66
CA GLN A 129 19.68 9.11 -12.20
C GLN A 129 19.19 10.55 -11.93
N THR A 130 17.91 10.71 -11.59
CA THR A 130 17.28 12.02 -11.44
C THR A 130 16.79 12.29 -10.02
N ILE A 131 17.18 11.48 -9.05
CA ILE A 131 16.73 11.66 -7.67
C ILE A 131 17.44 12.85 -7.02
N THR A 132 16.62 13.80 -6.60
CA THR A 132 17.06 14.99 -5.87
C THR A 132 16.49 14.98 -4.47
N ILE A 133 17.35 15.13 -3.45
CA ILE A 133 16.95 15.27 -2.06
C ILE A 133 17.49 16.61 -1.53
N PHE A 134 16.61 17.46 -1.00
CA PHE A 134 16.98 18.81 -0.53
C PHE A 134 17.82 19.60 -1.52
N GLU A 135 17.41 19.59 -2.81
CA GLU A 135 18.08 20.30 -3.92
C GLU A 135 19.43 19.69 -4.37
N TYR A 136 19.92 18.65 -3.71
CA TYR A 136 21.13 17.92 -4.11
C TYR A 136 20.77 16.70 -4.97
N ASN A 137 21.34 16.64 -6.17
CA ASN A 137 21.27 15.44 -7.00
C ASN A 137 22.10 14.34 -6.34
N LEU A 138 21.49 13.18 -6.13
CA LEU A 138 22.22 12.02 -5.61
C LEU A 138 23.13 11.43 -6.68
N ASP A 139 24.29 10.93 -6.24
CA ASP A 139 25.11 10.05 -7.07
C ASP A 139 24.25 8.87 -7.57
N PRO A 140 24.36 8.43 -8.84
CA PRO A 140 23.53 7.40 -9.42
C PRO A 140 23.52 6.08 -8.62
N ILE A 141 24.64 5.68 -8.02
CA ILE A 141 24.71 4.48 -7.19
C ILE A 141 23.89 4.67 -5.93
N ILE A 142 24.05 5.81 -5.25
CA ILE A 142 23.26 6.15 -4.06
C ILE A 142 21.78 6.27 -4.42
N GLY A 143 21.47 6.92 -5.56
CA GLY A 143 20.12 7.05 -6.09
C GLY A 143 19.47 5.69 -6.35
N PHE A 144 20.22 4.73 -6.92
CA PHE A 144 19.73 3.37 -7.13
C PHE A 144 19.31 2.70 -5.81
N PHE A 145 20.20 2.68 -4.84
CA PHE A 145 19.89 2.07 -3.53
C PHE A 145 18.77 2.80 -2.80
N PHE A 146 18.71 4.13 -2.91
CA PHE A 146 17.61 4.91 -2.36
C PHE A 146 16.25 4.49 -2.97
N CYS A 147 16.11 4.47 -4.28
CA CYS A 147 14.90 4.03 -4.97
C CYS A 147 14.53 2.59 -4.61
N TRP A 148 15.53 1.72 -4.59
CA TRP A 148 15.37 0.31 -4.25
C TRP A 148 14.82 0.12 -2.83
N PHE A 149 15.45 0.73 -1.82
CA PHE A 149 14.96 0.68 -0.43
C PHE A 149 13.60 1.34 -0.26
N TRP A 150 13.34 2.43 -0.98
CA TRP A 150 12.07 3.12 -0.95
C TRP A 150 10.93 2.22 -1.38
N ILE A 151 11.02 1.62 -2.56
CA ILE A 151 9.97 0.74 -3.09
C ILE A 151 9.82 -0.51 -2.21
N LEU A 152 10.92 -1.14 -1.78
CA LEU A 152 10.89 -2.26 -0.83
C LEU A 152 10.20 -1.88 0.47
N GLY A 153 10.51 -0.72 1.00
CA GLY A 153 9.90 -0.18 2.22
C GLY A 153 8.39 -0.03 2.08
N PHE A 154 7.93 0.52 0.95
CA PHE A 154 6.50 0.68 0.67
C PHE A 154 5.77 -0.64 0.57
N ILE A 155 6.30 -1.61 -0.18
CA ILE A 155 5.69 -2.93 -0.31
C ILE A 155 5.52 -3.56 1.08
N ASN A 156 6.57 -3.54 1.90
CA ASN A 156 6.53 -4.16 3.22
C ASN A 156 5.65 -3.38 4.21
N ALA A 157 5.72 -2.04 4.20
CA ALA A 157 4.90 -1.22 5.09
C ALA A 157 3.40 -1.40 4.82
N ILE A 158 3.00 -1.46 3.55
CA ILE A 158 1.61 -1.67 3.14
C ILE A 158 1.16 -3.09 3.51
N ASN A 159 2.00 -4.10 3.25
CA ASN A 159 1.69 -5.49 3.60
C ASN A 159 1.55 -5.68 5.12
N PHE A 160 2.46 -5.14 5.91
CA PHE A 160 2.41 -5.26 7.38
C PHE A 160 1.26 -4.48 8.01
N PHE A 161 0.82 -3.41 7.36
CA PHE A 161 -0.29 -2.59 7.84
C PHE A 161 -1.66 -3.24 7.59
N ASP A 162 -1.73 -4.27 6.74
CA ASP A 162 -2.98 -4.96 6.41
C ASP A 162 -3.46 -5.89 7.54
N GLY A 163 -4.18 -5.34 8.47
CA GLY A 163 -4.76 -6.09 9.61
C GLY A 163 -6.25 -5.84 9.84
N VAL A 164 -6.85 -4.89 9.12
CA VAL A 164 -8.28 -4.59 9.19
C VAL A 164 -8.82 -4.42 7.77
N ASN A 165 -9.83 -5.21 7.42
CA ASN A 165 -10.42 -5.22 6.08
C ASN A 165 -10.75 -3.81 5.58
N GLY A 166 -10.29 -3.45 4.38
CA GLY A 166 -10.52 -2.16 3.73
C GLY A 166 -9.66 -1.00 4.26
N MET A 167 -8.97 -1.16 5.40
CA MET A 167 -8.14 -0.11 5.97
C MET A 167 -6.99 0.26 5.03
N THR A 168 -6.25 -0.73 4.59
CA THR A 168 -5.08 -0.58 3.72
C THR A 168 -5.47 -0.10 2.33
N ALA A 169 -6.56 -0.63 1.77
CA ALA A 169 -7.09 -0.15 0.49
C ALA A 169 -7.46 1.34 0.52
N GLY A 170 -8.05 1.83 1.61
CA GLY A 170 -8.36 3.25 1.77
C GLY A 170 -7.12 4.14 1.88
N VAL A 171 -6.15 3.74 2.71
CA VAL A 171 -4.88 4.47 2.87
C VAL A 171 -4.11 4.55 1.56
N THR A 172 -4.01 3.44 0.83
CA THR A 172 -3.31 3.40 -0.46
C THR A 172 -4.06 4.15 -1.56
N GLY A 173 -5.39 4.08 -1.57
CA GLY A 173 -6.23 4.89 -2.45
C GLY A 173 -5.99 6.39 -2.26
N ILE A 174 -5.96 6.87 -1.00
CA ILE A 174 -5.60 8.26 -0.67
C ILE A 174 -4.15 8.56 -1.09
N GLY A 175 -3.22 7.60 -0.93
CA GLY A 175 -1.84 7.71 -1.38
C GLY A 175 -1.71 7.96 -2.89
N TYR A 176 -2.45 7.22 -3.71
CA TYR A 176 -2.48 7.46 -5.16
C TYR A 176 -3.09 8.83 -5.51
N VAL A 177 -4.17 9.23 -4.83
CA VAL A 177 -4.73 10.59 -4.98
C VAL A 177 -3.68 11.64 -4.64
N ALA A 178 -2.90 11.44 -3.59
CA ALA A 178 -1.83 12.36 -3.21
C ALA A 178 -0.78 12.52 -4.32
N VAL A 179 -0.32 11.41 -4.93
CA VAL A 179 0.61 11.47 -6.06
C VAL A 179 0.00 12.24 -7.24
N ALA A 180 -1.24 11.93 -7.61
CA ALA A 180 -1.94 12.61 -8.71
C ALA A 180 -2.10 14.12 -8.45
N VAL A 181 -2.53 14.50 -7.25
CA VAL A 181 -2.70 15.91 -6.86
C VAL A 181 -1.36 16.65 -6.91
N LEU A 182 -0.30 16.07 -6.37
CA LEU A 182 1.03 16.69 -6.41
C LEU A 182 1.54 16.93 -7.83
N ILE A 183 1.36 15.95 -8.73
CA ILE A 183 1.75 16.14 -10.13
C ILE A 183 0.98 17.32 -10.72
N GLN A 184 -0.32 17.39 -10.54
CA GLN A 184 -1.16 18.42 -11.13
C GLN A 184 -0.96 19.81 -10.50
N THR A 185 -0.68 19.91 -9.21
CA THR A 185 -0.60 21.19 -8.50
C THR A 185 0.83 21.72 -8.36
N VAL A 186 1.81 20.85 -8.29
CA VAL A 186 3.21 21.22 -8.07
C VAL A 186 4.05 20.99 -9.32
N VAL A 187 4.08 19.75 -9.81
CA VAL A 187 5.03 19.39 -10.89
C VAL A 187 4.69 20.11 -12.19
N LEU A 188 3.44 20.06 -12.64
CA LEU A 188 3.03 20.68 -13.90
C LEU A 188 2.95 22.20 -13.81
N VAL A 189 2.54 22.76 -12.69
CA VAL A 189 2.33 24.20 -12.54
C VAL A 189 3.64 24.92 -12.22
N ILE A 190 4.43 24.42 -11.26
CA ILE A 190 5.65 25.09 -10.79
C ILE A 190 6.82 24.85 -11.75
N TYR A 191 7.01 23.61 -12.19
CA TYR A 191 8.18 23.24 -13.03
C TYR A 191 7.93 23.38 -14.53
N GLN A 192 6.70 23.73 -14.96
CA GLN A 192 6.33 23.97 -16.37
C GLN A 192 6.81 22.85 -17.31
N VAL A 193 6.60 21.62 -16.89
CA VAL A 193 7.04 20.41 -17.60
C VAL A 193 6.45 20.36 -19.02
N SER A 194 7.25 19.98 -20.01
CA SER A 194 6.84 19.91 -21.42
C SER A 194 7.39 18.65 -22.11
N GLY A 195 6.93 18.41 -23.34
CA GLY A 195 7.44 17.30 -24.17
C GLY A 195 7.19 15.92 -23.57
N ALA A 196 8.20 15.06 -23.62
CA ALA A 196 8.12 13.67 -23.13
C ALA A 196 7.84 13.58 -21.64
N ASP A 197 8.36 14.52 -20.84
CA ASP A 197 8.13 14.56 -19.41
C ASP A 197 6.66 14.89 -19.08
N LEU A 198 6.02 15.76 -19.87
CA LEU A 198 4.59 16.06 -19.72
C LEU A 198 3.75 14.81 -20.02
N LEU A 199 4.11 14.02 -21.03
CA LEU A 199 3.44 12.76 -21.36
C LEU A 199 3.56 11.76 -20.20
N LEU A 200 4.76 11.62 -19.65
CA LEU A 200 5.02 10.77 -18.49
C LEU A 200 4.18 11.21 -17.27
N MET A 201 4.21 12.51 -16.92
CA MET A 201 3.50 13.04 -15.75
C MET A 201 1.97 12.87 -15.88
N ASN A 202 1.42 13.12 -17.06
CA ASN A 202 0.01 12.87 -17.34
C ASN A 202 -0.33 11.38 -17.25
N GLY A 203 0.53 10.52 -17.80
CA GLY A 203 0.35 9.06 -17.70
C GLY A 203 0.38 8.57 -16.27
N ILE A 204 1.31 9.05 -15.44
CA ILE A 204 1.37 8.73 -14.01
C ILE A 204 0.10 9.18 -13.29
N THR A 205 -0.38 10.40 -13.57
CA THR A 205 -1.64 10.91 -13.00
C THR A 205 -2.81 10.00 -13.34
N GLN A 206 -2.95 9.60 -14.59
CA GLN A 206 -4.03 8.71 -15.04
C GLN A 206 -3.95 7.34 -14.35
N ILE A 207 -2.76 6.72 -14.29
CA ILE A 207 -2.56 5.46 -13.57
C ILE A 207 -2.89 5.60 -12.08
N CYS A 208 -2.47 6.68 -11.44
CA CYS A 208 -2.81 6.93 -10.04
C CYS A 208 -4.32 7.04 -9.82
N ILE A 209 -5.05 7.73 -10.70
CA ILE A 209 -6.52 7.80 -10.63
C ILE A 209 -7.15 6.42 -10.78
N LEU A 210 -6.71 5.62 -11.76
CA LEU A 210 -7.22 4.27 -11.97
C LEU A 210 -6.98 3.36 -10.75
N LEU A 211 -5.77 3.41 -10.18
CA LEU A 211 -5.43 2.62 -9.01
C LEU A 211 -6.18 3.10 -7.75
N ALA A 212 -6.38 4.42 -7.60
CA ALA A 212 -7.19 4.97 -6.52
C ALA A 212 -8.64 4.50 -6.60
N ILE A 213 -9.27 4.58 -7.78
CA ILE A 213 -10.63 4.08 -8.02
C ILE A 213 -10.71 2.59 -7.68
N SER A 214 -9.76 1.80 -8.14
CA SER A 214 -9.70 0.36 -7.85
C SER A 214 -9.61 0.09 -6.34
N CYS A 215 -8.76 0.82 -5.62
CA CYS A 215 -8.65 0.71 -4.16
C CYS A 215 -9.97 1.07 -3.45
N PHE A 216 -10.63 2.16 -3.84
CA PHE A 216 -11.88 2.59 -3.23
C PHE A 216 -13.03 1.63 -3.51
N VAL A 217 -13.14 1.07 -4.72
CA VAL A 217 -14.10 0.00 -5.01
C VAL A 217 -13.80 -1.23 -4.14
N TYR A 218 -12.51 -1.52 -3.95
CA TYR A 218 -12.11 -2.68 -3.16
C TYR A 218 -12.43 -2.53 -1.66
N ILE A 219 -12.47 -1.32 -1.12
CA ILE A 219 -12.99 -1.07 0.24
C ILE A 219 -14.39 -1.65 0.40
N TRP A 220 -15.27 -1.45 -0.60
CA TRP A 220 -16.62 -1.98 -0.58
C TRP A 220 -16.65 -3.51 -0.62
N VAL A 221 -15.74 -4.15 -1.38
CA VAL A 221 -15.58 -5.60 -1.46
C VAL A 221 -15.12 -6.19 -0.12
N GLU A 222 -14.19 -5.52 0.56
CA GLU A 222 -13.65 -5.96 1.85
C GLU A 222 -14.51 -5.58 3.07
N TYR A 223 -15.42 -4.61 2.92
CA TYR A 223 -16.21 -4.08 4.04
C TYR A 223 -17.08 -5.15 4.72
N LYS A 224 -17.73 -5.97 3.91
CA LYS A 224 -18.30 -7.23 4.37
C LYS A 224 -17.25 -8.30 4.06
N PRO A 225 -17.02 -9.31 4.91
CA PRO A 225 -15.98 -10.30 4.62
C PRO A 225 -16.35 -11.09 3.35
N SER A 226 -16.29 -10.40 2.23
CA SER A 226 -16.66 -10.89 0.90
C SER A 226 -15.45 -11.28 0.08
N GLY A 227 -14.26 -10.80 0.46
CA GLY A 227 -13.00 -11.09 -0.19
C GLY A 227 -11.84 -10.40 0.51
N VAL A 228 -10.60 -10.84 0.29
CA VAL A 228 -9.37 -10.26 0.81
C VAL A 228 -8.31 -10.19 -0.28
N LEU A 229 -7.60 -9.05 -0.35
CA LEU A 229 -6.53 -8.82 -1.32
C LEU A 229 -5.31 -9.71 -1.08
N ARG A 230 -5.00 -10.00 0.18
CA ARG A 230 -3.83 -10.75 0.62
C ARG A 230 -2.50 -10.22 0.03
N ASP A 231 -1.46 -11.04 0.14
CA ASP A 231 -0.11 -10.69 -0.31
C ASP A 231 -0.05 -10.32 -1.80
N VAL A 232 -0.87 -10.94 -2.64
CA VAL A 232 -0.97 -10.66 -4.09
C VAL A 232 -1.34 -9.20 -4.35
N GLY A 233 -2.47 -8.76 -3.80
CA GLY A 233 -2.99 -7.43 -4.06
C GLY A 233 -2.12 -6.35 -3.41
N PHE A 234 -1.72 -6.54 -2.16
CA PHE A 234 -0.88 -5.56 -1.45
C PHE A 234 0.54 -5.47 -2.00
N SER A 235 1.09 -6.57 -2.53
CA SER A 235 2.36 -6.53 -3.25
C SER A 235 2.29 -5.67 -4.50
N PHE A 236 1.25 -5.85 -5.31
CA PHE A 236 1.03 -5.05 -6.51
C PHE A 236 0.82 -3.57 -6.17
N ILE A 237 -0.06 -3.27 -5.20
CA ILE A 237 -0.36 -1.92 -4.73
C ILE A 237 0.88 -1.25 -4.14
N GLY A 238 1.62 -1.94 -3.27
CA GLY A 238 2.81 -1.40 -2.62
C GLY A 238 3.92 -1.10 -3.62
N PHE A 239 4.12 -1.99 -4.60
CA PHE A 239 5.10 -1.81 -5.66
C PHE A 239 4.75 -0.60 -6.53
N THR A 240 3.52 -0.53 -7.02
CA THR A 240 3.08 0.55 -7.90
C THR A 240 3.05 1.89 -7.17
N LEU A 241 2.57 1.97 -5.93
CA LEU A 241 2.55 3.21 -5.17
C LEU A 241 3.96 3.72 -4.84
N GLY A 242 4.86 2.83 -4.41
CA GLY A 242 6.25 3.18 -4.14
C GLY A 242 6.97 3.71 -5.38
N ALA A 243 6.79 3.06 -6.52
CA ALA A 243 7.40 3.47 -7.78
C ALA A 243 6.79 4.76 -8.36
N LEU A 244 5.47 4.88 -8.41
CA LEU A 244 4.77 6.06 -8.92
C LEU A 244 5.05 7.30 -8.08
N SER A 245 5.27 7.14 -6.77
CA SER A 245 5.65 8.23 -5.89
C SER A 245 7.01 8.83 -6.25
N LEU A 246 7.96 8.02 -6.72
CA LEU A 246 9.26 8.49 -7.19
C LEU A 246 9.20 9.05 -8.60
N LEU A 247 8.58 8.32 -9.55
CA LEU A 247 8.43 8.75 -10.94
C LEU A 247 7.65 10.06 -11.06
N GLY A 248 6.63 10.25 -10.26
CA GLY A 248 5.80 11.45 -10.25
C GLY A 248 6.49 12.69 -9.68
N GLY A 249 7.79 12.61 -9.35
CA GLY A 249 8.49 13.71 -8.69
C GLY A 249 7.87 14.06 -7.33
N ALA A 250 7.07 13.14 -6.77
CA ALA A 250 6.51 13.33 -5.44
C ALA A 250 7.65 13.43 -4.44
N LYS A 251 7.85 14.63 -3.92
CA LYS A 251 8.93 14.89 -2.98
C LYS A 251 8.82 13.90 -1.82
N PHE A 252 9.96 13.32 -1.49
CA PHE A 252 10.14 12.32 -0.44
C PHE A 252 9.31 12.59 0.82
N GLY A 253 9.36 13.82 1.36
CA GLY A 253 8.60 14.20 2.55
C GLY A 253 7.08 14.09 2.42
N THR A 254 6.56 14.25 1.20
CA THR A 254 5.11 14.16 0.94
C THR A 254 4.58 12.75 1.18
N MET A 255 5.22 11.76 0.60
CA MET A 255 4.74 10.39 0.72
C MET A 255 5.02 9.82 2.11
N LEU A 256 6.07 10.29 2.80
CA LEU A 256 6.30 9.98 4.21
C LEU A 256 5.14 10.47 5.10
N LEU A 257 4.57 11.65 4.80
CA LEU A 257 3.43 12.17 5.56
C LEU A 257 2.13 11.44 5.24
N VAL A 258 1.80 11.22 3.96
CA VAL A 258 0.55 10.54 3.57
C VAL A 258 0.54 9.10 4.09
N LEU A 259 1.65 8.39 3.95
CA LEU A 259 1.78 7.01 4.43
C LEU A 259 2.44 6.92 5.81
N PHE A 260 2.30 7.98 6.61
CA PHE A 260 2.90 8.06 7.94
C PHE A 260 2.60 6.85 8.81
N LEU A 261 1.31 6.47 8.92
CA LEU A 261 0.90 5.36 9.80
C LEU A 261 1.47 4.02 9.35
N PRO A 262 1.36 3.58 8.09
CA PRO A 262 2.00 2.34 7.63
C PRO A 262 3.51 2.31 7.86
N ILE A 263 4.20 3.42 7.57
CA ILE A 263 5.65 3.52 7.70
C ILE A 263 6.07 3.49 9.17
N CYS A 264 5.49 4.33 10.01
CA CYS A 264 5.83 4.40 11.43
C CYS A 264 5.44 3.14 12.19
N ASP A 265 4.29 2.51 11.86
CA ASP A 265 3.92 1.22 12.45
C ASP A 265 4.92 0.12 12.10
N SER A 266 5.35 0.05 10.84
CA SER A 266 6.36 -0.93 10.39
C SER A 266 7.71 -0.73 11.07
N ILE A 267 8.18 0.51 11.18
CA ILE A 267 9.42 0.87 11.89
C ILE A 267 9.29 0.51 13.37
N TRP A 268 8.17 0.89 14.01
CA TRP A 268 7.91 0.57 15.41
C TRP A 268 7.97 -0.94 15.67
N VAL A 269 7.25 -1.71 14.87
CA VAL A 269 7.19 -3.17 15.03
C VAL A 269 8.57 -3.80 14.82
N PHE A 270 9.32 -3.36 13.81
CA PHE A 270 10.68 -3.83 13.57
C PHE A 270 11.60 -3.53 14.75
N LEU A 271 11.67 -2.27 15.21
CA LEU A 271 12.50 -1.86 16.34
C LEU A 271 12.10 -2.57 17.63
N ASN A 272 10.80 -2.68 17.89
CA ASN A 272 10.30 -3.38 19.06
C ASN A 272 10.71 -4.87 19.06
N ARG A 273 10.59 -5.55 17.93
CA ARG A 273 10.99 -6.97 17.82
C ARG A 273 12.50 -7.15 18.00
N VAL A 274 13.31 -6.33 17.34
CA VAL A 274 14.77 -6.47 17.35
C VAL A 274 15.37 -5.99 18.67
N LEU A 275 15.03 -4.76 19.09
CA LEU A 275 15.72 -4.10 20.21
C LEU A 275 15.14 -4.46 21.57
N ILE A 276 13.81 -4.56 21.67
CA ILE A 276 13.11 -4.75 22.95
C ILE A 276 12.84 -6.22 23.20
N MET A 277 12.18 -6.88 22.25
CA MET A 277 11.77 -8.27 22.42
C MET A 277 12.86 -9.29 22.08
N LYS A 278 13.93 -8.87 21.39
CA LYS A 278 15.02 -9.73 20.89
C LYS A 278 14.51 -10.95 20.13
N LYS A 279 13.50 -10.74 19.29
CA LYS A 279 12.84 -11.76 18.45
C LYS A 279 13.16 -11.55 16.98
N ASN A 280 12.92 -12.58 16.17
CA ASN A 280 13.04 -12.47 14.72
C ASN A 280 12.03 -11.45 14.17
N PRO A 281 12.46 -10.36 13.50
CA PRO A 281 11.57 -9.31 13.00
C PRO A 281 10.60 -9.80 11.93
N MET A 282 10.92 -10.91 11.24
CA MET A 282 10.08 -11.48 10.18
C MET A 282 8.95 -12.38 10.70
N LYS A 283 8.92 -12.67 12.00
CA LYS A 283 7.86 -13.50 12.58
C LYS A 283 6.67 -12.64 12.97
N GLY A 284 5.49 -12.94 12.41
CA GLY A 284 4.23 -12.25 12.73
C GLY A 284 3.87 -12.30 14.21
N ASP A 285 3.34 -11.20 14.74
CA ASP A 285 2.85 -11.08 16.11
C ASP A 285 1.71 -10.04 16.20
N TYR A 286 1.28 -9.72 17.42
CA TYR A 286 0.18 -8.78 17.70
C TYR A 286 0.67 -7.37 18.09
N THR A 287 1.85 -6.94 17.62
CA THR A 287 2.46 -5.65 18.01
C THR A 287 2.04 -4.48 17.14
N HIS A 288 1.40 -4.73 16.00
CA HIS A 288 0.94 -3.72 15.06
C HIS A 288 -0.10 -2.75 15.66
N LEU A 289 -0.16 -1.53 15.13
CA LEU A 289 -1.04 -0.45 15.57
C LEU A 289 -2.51 -0.89 15.67
N HIS A 290 -3.03 -1.57 14.66
CA HIS A 290 -4.44 -2.00 14.65
C HIS A 290 -4.77 -2.99 15.79
N HIS A 291 -3.85 -3.87 16.17
CA HIS A 291 -4.05 -4.76 17.32
C HIS A 291 -4.08 -3.98 18.64
N ARG A 292 -3.27 -2.94 18.77
CA ARG A 292 -3.25 -2.06 19.94
C ARG A 292 -4.52 -1.25 20.06
N LEU A 293 -5.00 -0.72 18.93
CA LEU A 293 -6.26 0.03 18.88
C LEU A 293 -7.45 -0.88 19.20
N MET A 294 -7.51 -2.12 18.71
CA MET A 294 -8.52 -3.09 19.10
C MET A 294 -8.47 -3.40 20.60
N LYS A 295 -7.29 -3.55 21.17
CA LYS A 295 -7.15 -3.81 22.62
C LYS A 295 -7.52 -2.60 23.48
N SER A 296 -7.40 -1.38 22.96
CA SER A 296 -7.90 -0.18 23.65
C SER A 296 -9.41 0.00 23.60
N GLY A 297 -10.13 -0.91 22.94
CA GLY A 297 -11.59 -0.94 22.88
C GLY A 297 -12.20 -0.45 21.55
N LEU A 298 -11.38 -0.03 20.56
CA LEU A 298 -11.91 0.39 19.28
C LEU A 298 -12.36 -0.82 18.45
N THR A 299 -13.48 -0.67 17.79
CA THR A 299 -13.98 -1.64 16.81
C THR A 299 -13.24 -1.49 15.46
N ARG A 300 -13.27 -2.54 14.63
CA ARG A 300 -12.64 -2.48 13.29
C ARG A 300 -13.16 -1.35 12.39
N PRO A 301 -14.48 -1.05 12.33
CA PRO A 301 -14.98 0.12 11.62
C PRO A 301 -14.40 1.45 12.12
N GLU A 302 -14.31 1.63 13.43
CA GLU A 302 -13.76 2.84 14.04
C GLU A 302 -12.27 3.00 13.71
N ILE A 303 -11.49 1.92 13.78
CA ILE A 303 -10.08 1.92 13.40
C ILE A 303 -9.90 2.36 11.94
N ARG A 304 -10.70 1.83 11.01
CA ARG A 304 -10.67 2.25 9.60
C ARG A 304 -10.91 3.75 9.46
N VAL A 305 -11.99 4.24 10.06
CA VAL A 305 -12.37 5.66 9.97
C VAL A 305 -11.26 6.56 10.54
N VAL A 306 -10.73 6.22 11.71
CA VAL A 306 -9.63 6.98 12.34
C VAL A 306 -8.39 7.02 11.44
N VAL A 307 -8.00 5.87 10.89
CA VAL A 307 -6.82 5.78 10.01
C VAL A 307 -7.03 6.53 8.69
N TRP A 308 -8.20 6.42 8.06
CA TRP A 308 -8.50 7.16 6.83
C TRP A 308 -8.57 8.67 7.06
N LEU A 309 -9.22 9.11 8.14
CA LEU A 309 -9.28 10.53 8.49
C LEU A 309 -7.88 11.09 8.75
N PHE A 310 -7.03 10.35 9.47
CA PHE A 310 -5.64 10.75 9.68
C PHE A 310 -4.91 10.90 8.33
N THR A 311 -4.98 9.90 7.45
CA THR A 311 -4.33 9.93 6.15
C THR A 311 -4.86 11.07 5.26
N LEU A 312 -6.18 11.31 5.28
CA LEU A 312 -6.80 12.43 4.58
C LEU A 312 -6.33 13.78 5.15
N THR A 313 -6.21 13.90 6.47
CA THR A 313 -5.66 15.10 7.11
C THR A 313 -4.22 15.36 6.66
N MET A 314 -3.39 14.31 6.56
CA MET A 314 -2.04 14.44 6.03
C MET A 314 -2.04 14.93 4.57
N LEU A 315 -2.93 14.40 3.74
CA LEU A 315 -3.09 14.88 2.36
C LEU A 315 -3.49 16.37 2.32
N LEU A 316 -4.45 16.79 3.14
CA LEU A 316 -4.88 18.19 3.20
C LEU A 316 -3.77 19.12 3.68
N LEU A 317 -3.03 18.73 4.71
CA LEU A 317 -1.84 19.48 5.17
C LEU A 317 -0.79 19.62 4.07
N LEU A 318 -0.59 18.59 3.25
CA LEU A 318 0.33 18.64 2.12
C LEU A 318 -0.08 19.68 1.07
N VAL A 319 -1.36 19.74 0.75
CA VAL A 319 -1.89 20.76 -0.19
C VAL A 319 -1.66 22.16 0.37
N LEU A 320 -1.81 22.35 1.67
CA LEU A 320 -1.60 23.63 2.35
C LEU A 320 -0.11 24.03 2.43
N LEU A 321 0.79 23.08 2.67
CA LEU A 321 2.24 23.31 2.78
C LEU A 321 2.90 23.55 1.41
N GLY A 322 2.22 23.20 0.33
CA GLY A 322 2.74 23.39 -1.03
C GLY A 322 4.06 22.63 -1.26
N ASP A 323 5.09 23.32 -1.78
CA ASP A 323 6.36 22.72 -2.21
C ASP A 323 7.44 22.60 -1.12
N GLY A 324 7.23 23.13 0.07
CA GLY A 324 8.20 23.16 1.17
C GLY A 324 8.66 21.76 1.62
N SER A 325 9.82 21.29 1.13
CA SER A 325 10.35 19.96 1.49
C SER A 325 10.79 19.90 2.95
N LEU A 326 11.38 20.98 3.46
CA LEU A 326 11.85 21.06 4.85
C LEU A 326 10.68 21.04 5.82
N ASP A 327 9.62 21.81 5.54
CA ASP A 327 8.43 21.88 6.40
C ASP A 327 7.75 20.51 6.51
N LYS A 328 7.68 19.77 5.41
CA LYS A 328 7.16 18.39 5.38
C LYS A 328 8.00 17.44 6.23
N MET A 329 9.33 17.56 6.18
CA MET A 329 10.23 16.74 6.98
C MET A 329 10.12 17.09 8.46
N VAL A 330 10.06 18.37 8.82
CA VAL A 330 9.84 18.81 10.20
C VAL A 330 8.52 18.26 10.74
N LEU A 331 7.46 18.37 9.95
CA LEU A 331 6.14 17.84 10.31
C LEU A 331 6.16 16.31 10.48
N PHE A 332 6.84 15.59 9.58
CA PHE A 332 7.01 14.13 9.71
C PHE A 332 7.73 13.76 11.00
N VAL A 333 8.86 14.43 11.30
CA VAL A 333 9.63 14.18 12.53
C VAL A 333 8.78 14.48 13.76
N TRP A 334 8.04 15.59 13.75
CA TRP A 334 7.15 15.94 14.86
C TRP A 334 6.08 14.86 15.12
N PHE A 335 5.37 14.42 14.07
CA PHE A 335 4.40 13.32 14.20
C PHE A 335 5.06 12.00 14.63
N ALA A 336 6.27 11.71 14.14
CA ALA A 336 6.99 10.52 14.53
C ALA A 336 7.37 10.56 16.03
N VAL A 337 7.85 11.68 16.54
CA VAL A 337 8.12 11.87 17.97
C VAL A 337 6.86 11.66 18.80
N VAL A 338 5.74 12.24 18.39
CA VAL A 338 4.45 12.03 19.07
C VAL A 338 4.01 10.57 19.02
N PHE A 339 4.12 9.93 17.86
CA PHE A 339 3.73 8.53 17.67
C PHE A 339 4.56 7.57 18.55
N PHE A 340 5.88 7.66 18.47
CA PHE A 340 6.76 6.83 19.28
C PHE A 340 6.67 7.17 20.77
N GLY A 341 6.56 8.45 21.11
CA GLY A 341 6.34 8.92 22.49
C GLY A 341 5.07 8.36 23.09
N MET A 342 3.96 8.34 22.32
CA MET A 342 2.71 7.72 22.74
C MET A 342 2.86 6.21 23.02
N HIS A 343 3.61 5.47 22.19
CA HIS A 343 3.86 4.05 22.40
C HIS A 343 4.68 3.79 23.66
N ILE A 344 5.72 4.60 23.90
CA ILE A 344 6.56 4.55 25.11
C ILE A 344 5.69 4.88 26.34
N TYR A 345 4.88 5.95 26.27
CA TYR A 345 3.97 6.33 27.34
C TYR A 345 2.98 5.21 27.70
N LEU A 346 2.34 4.61 26.70
CA LEU A 346 1.41 3.49 26.92
C LEU A 346 2.10 2.30 27.60
N TYR A 347 3.33 2.03 27.24
CA TYR A 347 4.10 0.96 27.89
C TYR A 347 4.44 1.29 29.35
N TRP A 348 5.04 2.44 29.60
CA TRP A 348 5.56 2.79 30.93
C TRP A 348 4.46 3.19 31.93
N ILE A 349 3.45 3.95 31.48
CA ILE A 349 2.45 4.56 32.36
C ILE A 349 1.20 3.66 32.44
N LYS A 350 0.70 3.19 31.31
CA LYS A 350 -0.49 2.33 31.25
C LYS A 350 -0.16 0.84 31.42
N LYS A 351 1.12 0.49 31.51
CA LYS A 351 1.60 -0.90 31.62
C LYS A 351 1.03 -1.81 30.52
N LEU A 352 0.73 -1.26 29.35
CA LEU A 352 0.37 -2.05 28.18
C LEU A 352 1.64 -2.71 27.63
N PRO A 353 1.75 -4.04 27.61
CA PRO A 353 2.95 -4.71 27.13
C PRO A 353 3.20 -4.36 25.68
N PHE A 354 4.48 -4.29 25.27
CA PHE A 354 4.85 -4.11 23.86
C PHE A 354 4.36 -5.26 22.99
N GLU A 355 4.33 -6.47 23.55
CA GLU A 355 3.70 -7.65 22.95
C GLU A 355 2.31 -7.84 23.54
N LEU A 356 1.29 -7.81 22.71
CA LEU A 356 -0.05 -8.19 23.11
C LEU A 356 -0.12 -9.73 23.10
N LEU A 357 -0.27 -10.34 24.27
CA LEU A 357 -0.38 -11.78 24.37
C LEU A 357 -1.60 -12.29 23.59
N LYS A 358 -1.46 -13.47 22.97
CA LYS A 358 -2.56 -14.21 22.36
C LYS A 358 -3.68 -14.38 23.39
N LYS A 359 -4.84 -13.82 23.10
CA LYS A 359 -6.14 -14.11 23.69
C LYS A 359 -6.45 -13.61 25.11
N ASP A 360 -7.31 -12.61 25.16
CA ASP A 360 -8.54 -12.72 25.98
C ASP A 360 -9.65 -13.30 25.09
N LYS A 361 -10.06 -14.55 25.36
CA LYS A 361 -11.14 -15.28 24.65
C LYS A 361 -12.53 -14.64 24.75
N LYS A 362 -12.66 -13.49 25.42
CA LYS A 362 -13.94 -12.84 25.76
C LYS A 362 -14.37 -11.68 24.87
N GLN A 363 -13.59 -11.30 23.85
CA GLN A 363 -13.96 -10.18 22.95
C GLN A 363 -14.37 -10.62 21.53
N THR A 364 -14.89 -11.81 21.38
CA THR A 364 -15.35 -12.38 20.10
C THR A 364 -16.85 -12.53 19.98
N ASP A 365 -17.64 -11.82 20.75
CA ASP A 365 -19.11 -11.76 20.60
C ASP A 365 -19.54 -10.42 19.98
#